data_c37b1fabeafe9347c094611f3b5e50e8
#
_entry.id   c37b1fabeafe9347c094611f3b5e50e8
#
_cell.length_a   1.000
_cell.length_b   1.000
_cell.length_c   1.000
_cell.angle_alpha   90.00
_cell.angle_beta   90.00
_cell.angle_gamma   90.00
#
_symmetry.space_group_name_H-M   'P 1'
#
loop_
_entity.id
_entity.type
_entity.pdbx_description
1 polymer ?
#
loop_
_entity_poly.entity_id
_entity_poly.type
_entity_poly.pdbx_seq_one_letter_code
_entity_poly.pdbx_strand_id
1 'polypeptide(L)'
;MDQFAGPSQAVRCAPEIVRTANVVCTVADPVQDLSRALGDVDFDLVLLFVSPQADIAQIASRSIEVFNDSLVLGCTTAGELNCDGYSDGSIVAVGFPRAQFRARMLQVDDLGDYDAQTLIDRMIQGRNALMRDVPDWDYEFNFLMIDGLSRCEDKLTADLALGLGPVPLFGGSAGDGETFETTFLIANGKVLRNAAIVAQIRTICPIKVFKSDHLIPTEQRMVVTGAYPEQRLVYEINAEPAAREYARVLGKDPEQLDTFTFAAHPVVVRIGDQHHVRSIQKVAENGDLCFFSAIDEGLVLTLAEPLDMVEHLKQEMQALSVGGAPDTILACDCLLRKVEAEQKQIKGQISDILAKNRVVGFSTYGEQLNSMHVNQTLTGVAIYPPEHSTKTG
;
A
#
# COMPACT_ATOMS: atom_id res chain seq x y z
N MET A 1 41.74 -3.25 -19.69
CA MET A 1 40.58 -3.84 -20.42
C MET A 1 39.33 -3.33 -19.71
N ASP A 2 38.91 -2.14 -20.06
CA ASP A 2 37.68 -1.54 -19.54
C ASP A 2 36.51 -2.24 -20.22
N GLN A 3 35.79 -3.07 -19.44
CA GLN A 3 34.53 -3.64 -19.89
C GLN A 3 33.50 -2.50 -19.87
N PHE A 4 32.98 -2.20 -21.03
CA PHE A 4 31.86 -1.31 -21.26
C PHE A 4 30.69 -1.71 -20.34
N ALA A 5 30.48 -0.95 -19.29
CA ALA A 5 29.20 -0.98 -18.57
C ALA A 5 28.15 -0.50 -19.57
N GLY A 6 27.22 -1.38 -19.95
CA GLY A 6 26.07 -1.00 -20.77
C GLY A 6 25.30 0.16 -20.12
N PRO A 7 24.54 0.93 -20.89
CA PRO A 7 23.75 2.03 -20.33
C PRO A 7 22.82 1.50 -19.23
N SER A 8 22.73 2.23 -18.12
CA SER A 8 21.78 1.94 -17.05
C SER A 8 20.38 1.79 -17.63
N GLN A 9 19.71 0.68 -17.33
CA GLN A 9 18.33 0.43 -17.77
C GLN A 9 17.30 1.00 -16.78
N ALA A 10 17.75 1.54 -15.65
CA ALA A 10 16.88 2.19 -14.70
C ALA A 10 16.50 3.60 -15.16
N VAL A 11 15.22 3.91 -15.02
CA VAL A 11 14.65 5.22 -15.32
C VAL A 11 14.50 6.00 -14.01
N ARG A 12 15.04 7.21 -13.98
CA ARG A 12 14.80 8.17 -12.90
C ARG A 12 13.52 8.93 -13.20
N CYS A 13 12.58 8.90 -12.26
CA CYS A 13 11.46 9.81 -12.27
C CYS A 13 11.91 11.17 -11.69
N ALA A 14 11.31 12.26 -12.11
CA ALA A 14 11.78 13.63 -11.86
C ALA A 14 11.20 14.36 -10.63
N PRO A 15 11.24 13.84 -9.39
CA PRO A 15 11.07 14.64 -8.19
C PRO A 15 12.39 15.24 -7.74
N GLU A 16 12.33 16.37 -7.05
CA GLU A 16 13.53 17.08 -6.61
C GLU A 16 13.99 16.69 -5.20
N ILE A 17 13.05 16.32 -4.31
CA ILE A 17 13.30 16.03 -2.90
C ILE A 17 13.35 14.52 -2.68
N VAL A 18 12.22 13.82 -2.78
CA VAL A 18 12.18 12.36 -2.73
C VAL A 18 12.69 11.81 -4.05
N ARG A 19 13.66 10.93 -4.02
CA ARG A 19 14.24 10.33 -5.22
C ARG A 19 13.51 9.05 -5.57
N THR A 20 13.16 8.91 -6.83
CA THR A 20 12.45 7.71 -7.30
C THR A 20 13.08 7.18 -8.58
N ALA A 21 13.15 5.86 -8.66
CA ALA A 21 13.68 5.16 -9.82
C ALA A 21 12.97 3.81 -9.99
N ASN A 22 12.92 3.32 -11.22
CA ASN A 22 12.41 2.00 -11.50
C ASN A 22 13.29 1.29 -12.54
N VAL A 23 13.27 -0.04 -12.48
CA VAL A 23 14.00 -0.91 -13.40
C VAL A 23 13.19 -2.18 -13.65
N VAL A 24 13.32 -2.76 -14.82
CA VAL A 24 12.76 -4.10 -15.09
C VAL A 24 13.48 -5.13 -14.24
N CYS A 25 12.77 -6.03 -13.58
CA CYS A 25 13.33 -6.98 -12.64
C CYS A 25 14.30 -8.02 -13.24
N THR A 26 14.33 -8.17 -14.56
CA THR A 26 15.16 -9.15 -15.28
C THR A 26 16.57 -8.66 -15.63
N VAL A 27 16.94 -7.41 -15.30
CA VAL A 27 18.31 -6.91 -15.53
C VAL A 27 19.33 -7.59 -14.61
N ALA A 28 20.61 -7.56 -14.96
CA ALA A 28 21.64 -8.34 -14.26
C ALA A 28 21.89 -7.88 -12.81
N ASP A 29 21.87 -6.57 -12.53
CA ASP A 29 22.03 -6.00 -11.19
C ASP A 29 21.05 -4.84 -11.00
N PRO A 30 19.76 -5.15 -10.74
CA PRO A 30 18.73 -4.13 -10.64
C PRO A 30 18.96 -3.17 -9.47
N VAL A 31 19.52 -3.62 -8.37
CA VAL A 31 19.77 -2.76 -7.19
C VAL A 31 20.85 -1.72 -7.48
N GLN A 32 21.92 -2.12 -8.16
CA GLN A 32 22.97 -1.18 -8.57
C GLN A 32 22.47 -0.16 -9.59
N ASP A 33 21.63 -0.59 -10.53
CA ASP A 33 21.06 0.30 -11.53
C ASP A 33 20.10 1.30 -10.88
N LEU A 34 19.26 0.86 -9.93
CA LEU A 34 18.40 1.74 -9.14
C LEU A 34 19.20 2.77 -8.34
N SER A 35 20.27 2.35 -7.67
CA SER A 35 21.14 3.27 -6.92
C SER A 35 21.74 4.36 -7.81
N ARG A 36 22.23 3.99 -8.98
CA ARG A 36 22.75 4.97 -9.97
C ARG A 36 21.66 5.95 -10.42
N ALA A 37 20.44 5.45 -10.67
CA ALA A 37 19.33 6.29 -11.10
C ALA A 37 18.82 7.22 -9.99
N LEU A 38 18.81 6.78 -8.73
CA LEU A 38 18.49 7.63 -7.57
C LEU A 38 19.52 8.77 -7.39
N GLY A 39 20.75 8.55 -7.85
CA GLY A 39 21.85 9.53 -7.82
C GLY A 39 22.66 9.48 -6.52
N ASP A 40 23.76 10.25 -6.49
CA ASP A 40 24.67 10.33 -5.35
C ASP A 40 24.06 11.22 -4.25
N VAL A 41 23.19 10.63 -3.46
CA VAL A 41 22.47 11.29 -2.35
C VAL A 41 22.55 10.39 -1.12
N ASP A 42 22.79 10.98 0.04
CA ASP A 42 22.78 10.29 1.32
C ASP A 42 21.33 10.07 1.77
N PHE A 43 20.84 8.83 1.69
CA PHE A 43 19.50 8.45 2.08
C PHE A 43 19.44 7.99 3.52
N ASP A 44 18.41 8.41 4.25
CA ASP A 44 18.10 7.86 5.57
C ASP A 44 17.25 6.58 5.43
N LEU A 45 16.37 6.53 4.43
CA LEU A 45 15.50 5.40 4.12
C LEU A 45 15.44 5.18 2.61
N VAL A 46 15.50 3.92 2.19
CA VAL A 46 15.18 3.46 0.83
C VAL A 46 14.08 2.42 0.92
N LEU A 47 12.97 2.65 0.22
CA LEU A 47 11.90 1.68 0.05
C LEU A 47 12.06 0.97 -1.29
N LEU A 48 11.87 -0.36 -1.31
CA LEU A 48 11.90 -1.19 -2.50
C LEU A 48 10.57 -1.92 -2.68
N PHE A 49 9.87 -1.63 -3.75
CA PHE A 49 8.66 -2.34 -4.16
C PHE A 49 9.04 -3.30 -5.29
N VAL A 50 8.95 -4.59 -5.02
CA VAL A 50 9.61 -5.63 -5.82
C VAL A 50 8.58 -6.53 -6.46
N SER A 51 8.59 -6.60 -7.79
CA SER A 51 7.77 -7.58 -8.51
C SER A 51 8.06 -9.01 -8.01
N PRO A 52 7.04 -9.87 -7.85
CA PRO A 52 7.22 -11.27 -7.48
C PRO A 52 8.02 -12.08 -8.51
N GLN A 53 8.25 -11.54 -9.71
CA GLN A 53 9.10 -12.16 -10.73
C GLN A 53 10.60 -12.02 -10.43
N ALA A 54 10.99 -11.14 -9.50
CA ALA A 54 12.38 -10.94 -9.11
C ALA A 54 12.81 -11.96 -8.04
N ASP A 55 14.11 -12.25 -7.96
CA ASP A 55 14.69 -12.99 -6.84
C ASP A 55 14.78 -12.06 -5.61
N ILE A 56 13.76 -12.13 -4.76
CA ILE A 56 13.63 -11.28 -3.56
C ILE A 56 14.82 -11.45 -2.61
N ALA A 57 15.41 -12.65 -2.51
CA ALA A 57 16.54 -12.91 -1.64
C ALA A 57 17.82 -12.24 -2.16
N GLN A 58 18.02 -12.28 -3.47
CA GLN A 58 19.12 -11.58 -4.13
C GLN A 58 18.96 -10.05 -3.98
N ILE A 59 17.75 -9.52 -4.22
CA ILE A 59 17.46 -8.09 -4.06
C ILE A 59 17.73 -7.64 -2.63
N ALA A 60 17.22 -8.37 -1.64
CA ALA A 60 17.42 -8.05 -0.22
C ALA A 60 18.90 -8.05 0.15
N SER A 61 19.64 -9.10 -0.18
CA SER A 61 21.09 -9.18 0.10
C SER A 61 21.88 -8.08 -0.59
N ARG A 62 21.61 -7.84 -1.88
CA ARG A 62 22.32 -6.83 -2.67
C ARG A 62 22.05 -5.40 -2.17
N SER A 63 20.84 -5.17 -1.65
CA SER A 63 20.43 -3.83 -1.22
C SER A 63 21.27 -3.28 -0.05
N ILE A 64 21.72 -4.13 0.88
CA ILE A 64 22.60 -3.71 1.99
C ILE A 64 23.98 -3.29 1.48
N GLU A 65 24.51 -4.00 0.49
CA GLU A 65 25.82 -3.71 -0.07
C GLU A 65 25.81 -2.36 -0.81
N VAL A 66 24.69 -2.07 -1.51
CA VAL A 66 24.57 -0.89 -2.37
C VAL A 66 24.10 0.33 -1.59
N PHE A 67 23.21 0.17 -0.60
CA PHE A 67 22.67 1.24 0.24
C PHE A 67 23.14 1.13 1.69
N ASN A 68 24.41 0.81 1.90
CA ASN A 68 25.03 0.39 3.16
C ASN A 68 24.76 1.32 4.36
N ASP A 69 24.60 2.63 4.15
CA ASP A 69 24.38 3.63 5.20
C ASP A 69 22.89 4.01 5.37
N SER A 70 22.00 3.35 4.65
CA SER A 70 20.56 3.64 4.65
C SER A 70 19.77 2.52 5.32
N LEU A 71 18.63 2.87 5.93
CA LEU A 71 17.60 1.91 6.29
C LEU A 71 16.94 1.40 4.99
N VAL A 72 17.02 0.11 4.70
CA VAL A 72 16.42 -0.48 3.50
C VAL A 72 15.24 -1.35 3.89
N LEU A 73 14.06 -0.97 3.42
CA LEU A 73 12.79 -1.68 3.65
C LEU A 73 12.10 -1.96 2.32
N GLY A 74 11.25 -2.96 2.27
CA GLY A 74 10.49 -3.24 1.06
C GLY A 74 9.52 -4.39 1.19
N CYS A 75 8.82 -4.68 0.10
CA CYS A 75 7.90 -5.81 0.00
C CYS A 75 7.75 -6.29 -1.44
N THR A 76 7.24 -7.51 -1.60
CA THR A 76 6.68 -7.96 -2.88
C THR A 76 5.32 -7.31 -3.12
N THR A 77 4.90 -7.24 -4.38
CA THR A 77 3.78 -6.40 -4.82
C THR A 77 2.75 -7.17 -5.65
N ALA A 78 1.57 -6.59 -5.81
CA ALA A 78 0.58 -7.02 -6.80
C ALA A 78 0.66 -6.19 -8.10
N GLY A 79 1.79 -5.54 -8.32
CA GLY A 79 2.11 -4.63 -9.40
C GLY A 79 2.71 -3.34 -8.84
N GLU A 80 3.43 -2.57 -9.66
CA GLU A 80 4.13 -1.39 -9.22
C GLU A 80 3.49 -0.12 -9.77
N LEU A 81 3.70 1.00 -9.06
CA LEU A 81 3.41 2.36 -9.50
C LEU A 81 4.74 3.10 -9.69
N ASN A 82 5.03 3.48 -10.92
CA ASN A 82 6.25 4.18 -11.27
C ASN A 82 5.97 5.47 -12.08
N CYS A 83 6.99 6.07 -12.68
CA CYS A 83 6.84 7.31 -13.45
C CYS A 83 5.97 7.19 -14.71
N ASP A 84 5.60 5.98 -15.12
CA ASP A 84 4.71 5.71 -16.25
C ASP A 84 3.31 5.25 -15.76
N GLY A 85 3.05 5.27 -14.46
CA GLY A 85 1.83 4.78 -13.82
C GLY A 85 1.91 3.30 -13.44
N TYR A 86 0.88 2.52 -13.75
CA TYR A 86 0.84 1.09 -13.46
C TYR A 86 1.88 0.31 -14.28
N SER A 87 2.64 -0.52 -13.60
CA SER A 87 3.69 -1.37 -14.14
C SER A 87 3.63 -2.76 -13.54
N ASP A 88 4.14 -3.75 -14.27
CA ASP A 88 4.31 -5.12 -13.82
C ASP A 88 5.71 -5.61 -14.19
N GLY A 89 6.32 -6.44 -13.35
CA GLY A 89 7.65 -6.99 -13.63
C GLY A 89 8.78 -5.98 -13.43
N SER A 90 8.59 -4.99 -12.58
CA SER A 90 9.58 -3.98 -12.26
C SER A 90 9.98 -3.98 -10.78
N ILE A 91 11.01 -3.23 -10.46
CA ILE A 91 11.37 -2.86 -9.10
C ILE A 91 11.37 -1.35 -9.03
N VAL A 92 10.60 -0.80 -8.09
CA VAL A 92 10.52 0.63 -7.81
C VAL A 92 11.29 0.92 -6.53
N ALA A 93 12.21 1.90 -6.60
CA ALA A 93 12.94 2.40 -5.45
C ALA A 93 12.52 3.83 -5.11
N VAL A 94 12.27 4.09 -3.83
CA VAL A 94 11.94 5.42 -3.30
C VAL A 94 12.96 5.76 -2.21
N GLY A 95 13.82 6.74 -2.48
CA GLY A 95 14.87 7.18 -1.57
C GLY A 95 14.49 8.49 -0.87
N PHE A 96 14.59 8.48 0.45
CA PHE A 96 14.33 9.63 1.33
C PHE A 96 15.65 10.22 1.81
N PRO A 97 16.06 11.41 1.28
CA PRO A 97 17.34 12.01 1.61
C PRO A 97 17.45 12.38 3.09
N ARG A 98 18.60 12.09 3.69
CA ARG A 98 18.91 12.36 5.09
C ARG A 98 18.82 13.85 5.44
N ALA A 99 18.99 14.73 4.47
CA ALA A 99 18.86 16.17 4.66
C ALA A 99 17.41 16.61 5.01
N GLN A 100 16.39 15.86 4.59
CA GLN A 100 14.99 16.22 4.81
C GLN A 100 14.19 15.17 5.60
N PHE A 101 14.71 13.94 5.75
CA PHE A 101 14.00 12.82 6.38
C PHE A 101 14.85 12.11 7.41
N ARG A 102 14.21 11.63 8.47
CA ARG A 102 14.73 10.66 9.44
C ARG A 102 13.72 9.55 9.61
N ALA A 103 14.20 8.34 9.63
CA ALA A 103 13.35 7.15 9.73
C ALA A 103 13.84 6.18 10.81
N ARG A 104 12.91 5.47 11.41
CA ARG A 104 13.16 4.33 12.30
C ARG A 104 12.24 3.21 11.93
N MET A 105 12.75 2.00 12.01
CA MET A 105 11.97 0.78 11.75
C MET A 105 11.44 0.20 13.05
N LEU A 106 10.16 -0.16 13.03
CA LEU A 106 9.54 -1.08 13.98
C LEU A 106 9.16 -2.34 13.23
N GLN A 107 9.70 -3.49 13.66
CA GLN A 107 9.46 -4.80 13.04
C GLN A 107 8.64 -5.69 13.96
N VAL A 108 7.67 -6.39 13.41
CA VAL A 108 6.91 -7.48 14.03
C VAL A 108 7.28 -8.75 13.28
N ASP A 109 7.93 -9.70 13.96
CA ASP A 109 8.51 -10.91 13.34
C ASP A 109 7.48 -12.04 13.17
N ASP A 110 6.47 -12.09 14.03
CA ASP A 110 5.40 -13.08 13.99
C ASP A 110 4.05 -12.39 14.26
N LEU A 111 3.23 -12.29 13.24
CA LEU A 111 1.90 -11.65 13.32
C LEU A 111 0.89 -12.50 14.10
N GLY A 112 1.16 -13.79 14.29
CA GLY A 112 0.32 -14.68 15.07
C GLY A 112 0.57 -14.59 16.58
N ASP A 113 1.79 -14.18 16.99
CA ASP A 113 2.22 -14.20 18.39
C ASP A 113 3.10 -13.01 18.75
N TYR A 114 2.53 -11.80 18.77
CA TYR A 114 3.21 -10.60 19.25
C TYR A 114 2.48 -10.01 20.46
N ASP A 115 3.25 -9.41 21.36
CA ASP A 115 2.72 -8.64 22.50
C ASP A 115 2.36 -7.21 22.08
N ALA A 116 1.06 -6.90 22.10
CA ALA A 116 0.56 -5.60 21.67
C ALA A 116 1.10 -4.43 22.54
N GLN A 117 1.27 -4.63 23.86
CA GLN A 117 1.78 -3.58 24.72
C GLN A 117 3.25 -3.27 24.42
N THR A 118 4.06 -4.29 24.22
CA THR A 118 5.47 -4.13 23.79
C THR A 118 5.56 -3.43 22.45
N LEU A 119 4.66 -3.72 21.52
CA LEU A 119 4.60 -3.07 20.22
C LEU A 119 4.30 -1.56 20.35
N ILE A 120 3.29 -1.21 21.14
CA ILE A 120 2.89 0.18 21.47
C ILE A 120 4.07 0.93 22.10
N ASP A 121 4.71 0.33 23.11
CA ASP A 121 5.83 0.95 23.81
C ASP A 121 7.03 1.22 22.88
N ARG A 122 7.36 0.27 22.01
CA ARG A 122 8.41 0.42 20.98
C ARG A 122 8.05 1.53 19.99
N MET A 123 6.79 1.64 19.59
CA MET A 123 6.32 2.68 18.69
C MET A 123 6.49 4.07 19.30
N ILE A 124 6.08 4.25 20.56
CA ILE A 124 6.24 5.50 21.31
C ILE A 124 7.73 5.83 21.50
N GLN A 125 8.57 4.84 21.83
CA GLN A 125 10.01 5.03 22.00
C GLN A 125 10.69 5.46 20.70
N GLY A 126 10.32 4.83 19.56
CA GLY A 126 10.83 5.16 18.24
C GLY A 126 10.52 6.62 17.86
N ARG A 127 9.26 7.05 18.04
CA ARG A 127 8.84 8.42 17.81
C ARG A 127 9.62 9.41 18.70
N ASN A 128 9.72 9.13 20.01
CA ASN A 128 10.46 9.99 20.95
C ASN A 128 11.95 10.09 20.58
N ALA A 129 12.54 9.05 20.01
CA ALA A 129 13.91 9.08 19.53
C ALA A 129 14.03 9.98 18.28
N LEU A 130 13.12 9.88 17.31
CA LEU A 130 13.11 10.78 16.13
C LEU A 130 12.93 12.24 16.53
N MET A 131 12.07 12.52 17.52
CA MET A 131 11.90 13.89 18.04
C MET A 131 13.17 14.45 18.69
N ARG A 132 13.98 13.60 19.32
CA ARG A 132 15.29 14.03 19.87
C ARG A 132 16.35 14.22 18.80
N ASP A 133 16.34 13.38 17.76
CA ASP A 133 17.32 13.41 16.68
C ASP A 133 17.17 14.68 15.81
N VAL A 134 15.93 15.10 15.57
CA VAL A 134 15.59 16.27 14.73
C VAL A 134 14.44 17.07 15.35
N PRO A 135 14.68 17.77 16.46
CA PRO A 135 13.63 18.43 17.26
C PRO A 135 12.88 19.53 16.49
N ASP A 136 13.56 20.20 15.57
CA ASP A 136 13.03 21.34 14.81
C ASP A 136 12.22 20.92 13.56
N TRP A 137 12.00 19.62 13.34
CA TRP A 137 11.20 19.13 12.24
C TRP A 137 9.77 18.87 12.68
N ASP A 138 8.78 19.36 11.94
CA ASP A 138 7.40 19.46 12.42
C ASP A 138 6.48 18.33 11.91
N TYR A 139 6.86 17.65 10.81
CA TYR A 139 5.97 16.70 10.15
C TYR A 139 6.38 15.26 10.43
N GLU A 140 5.38 14.40 10.63
CA GLU A 140 5.56 12.98 10.93
C GLU A 140 4.50 12.14 10.22
N PHE A 141 4.88 10.95 9.79
CA PHE A 141 3.96 9.91 9.33
C PHE A 141 4.54 8.52 9.54
N ASN A 142 3.68 7.52 9.55
CA ASN A 142 4.06 6.12 9.60
C ASN A 142 3.67 5.42 8.30
N PHE A 143 4.58 4.62 7.75
CA PHE A 143 4.33 3.78 6.58
C PHE A 143 4.41 2.31 6.99
N LEU A 144 3.29 1.59 6.84
CA LEU A 144 3.15 0.17 7.19
C LEU A 144 3.26 -0.70 5.94
N MET A 145 4.09 -1.71 5.98
CA MET A 145 4.08 -2.86 5.08
C MET A 145 3.81 -4.12 5.91
N ILE A 146 2.84 -4.93 5.50
CA ILE A 146 2.44 -6.15 6.20
C ILE A 146 2.33 -7.30 5.20
N ASP A 147 2.63 -8.52 5.64
CA ASP A 147 2.39 -9.74 4.86
C ASP A 147 0.90 -9.86 4.52
N GLY A 148 0.56 -9.73 3.23
CA GLY A 148 -0.83 -9.67 2.75
C GLY A 148 -1.59 -10.99 2.79
N LEU A 149 -0.93 -12.08 3.19
CA LEU A 149 -1.55 -13.39 3.40
C LEU A 149 -1.70 -13.75 4.89
N SER A 150 -1.26 -12.87 5.78
CA SER A 150 -1.27 -13.10 7.24
C SER A 150 -2.66 -13.09 7.86
N ARG A 151 -3.63 -12.37 7.27
CA ARG A 151 -4.97 -12.08 7.82
C ARG A 151 -4.95 -11.32 9.16
N CYS A 152 -3.81 -10.67 9.48
CA CYS A 152 -3.62 -9.97 10.74
C CYS A 152 -3.73 -8.44 10.61
N GLU A 153 -4.06 -7.92 9.42
CA GLU A 153 -4.04 -6.48 9.12
C GLU A 153 -4.98 -5.69 10.03
N ASP A 154 -6.23 -6.17 10.20
CA ASP A 154 -7.23 -5.50 11.04
C ASP A 154 -6.78 -5.46 12.51
N LYS A 155 -6.26 -6.58 13.04
CA LYS A 155 -5.75 -6.68 14.41
C LYS A 155 -4.55 -5.78 14.61
N LEU A 156 -3.55 -5.87 13.71
CA LEU A 156 -2.31 -5.09 13.85
C LEU A 156 -2.58 -3.59 13.78
N THR A 157 -3.42 -3.12 12.85
CA THR A 157 -3.75 -1.69 12.73
C THR A 157 -4.50 -1.17 13.95
N ALA A 158 -5.39 -1.97 14.53
CA ALA A 158 -6.08 -1.62 15.78
C ALA A 158 -5.10 -1.51 16.97
N ASP A 159 -4.16 -2.45 17.09
CA ASP A 159 -3.14 -2.43 18.15
C ASP A 159 -2.17 -1.25 17.97
N LEU A 160 -1.68 -1.00 16.75
CA LEU A 160 -0.80 0.13 16.44
C LEU A 160 -1.46 1.49 16.73
N ALA A 161 -2.77 1.61 16.51
CA ALA A 161 -3.50 2.86 16.71
C ALA A 161 -3.33 3.45 18.13
N LEU A 162 -3.17 2.60 19.13
CA LEU A 162 -2.95 3.01 20.52
C LEU A 162 -1.58 3.70 20.73
N GLY A 163 -0.60 3.38 19.88
CA GLY A 163 0.75 3.95 19.91
C GLY A 163 0.98 5.13 18.95
N LEU A 164 0.08 5.34 17.98
CA LEU A 164 0.23 6.39 16.94
C LEU A 164 0.18 7.81 17.51
N GLY A 165 -0.67 8.05 18.52
CA GLY A 165 -0.97 9.41 18.97
C GLY A 165 -1.54 10.26 17.81
N PRO A 166 -1.00 11.47 17.55
CA PRO A 166 -1.47 12.33 16.46
C PRO A 166 -0.82 12.02 15.11
N VAL A 167 0.11 11.06 15.03
CA VAL A 167 0.88 10.78 13.81
C VAL A 167 0.08 9.85 12.89
N PRO A 168 -0.25 10.28 11.66
CA PRO A 168 -1.01 9.45 10.75
C PRO A 168 -0.20 8.21 10.31
N LEU A 169 -0.93 7.12 10.05
CA LEU A 169 -0.41 5.91 9.45
C LEU A 169 -1.13 5.64 8.14
N PHE A 170 -0.38 5.29 7.13
CA PHE A 170 -0.88 4.65 5.92
C PHE A 170 0.02 3.48 5.54
N GLY A 171 -0.45 2.60 4.66
CA GLY A 171 0.35 1.46 4.25
C GLY A 171 -0.39 0.54 3.31
N GLY A 172 0.27 -0.59 3.01
CA GLY A 172 -0.27 -1.60 2.13
C GLY A 172 0.21 -3.00 2.48
N SER A 173 -0.65 -3.97 2.22
CA SER A 173 -0.35 -5.38 2.32
C SER A 173 0.47 -5.83 1.11
N ALA A 174 1.58 -6.52 1.35
CA ALA A 174 2.39 -7.12 0.31
C ALA A 174 1.56 -8.07 -0.57
N GLY A 175 1.91 -8.18 -1.83
CA GLY A 175 1.24 -9.04 -2.81
C GLY A 175 2.23 -9.92 -3.57
N ASP A 176 1.70 -10.83 -4.39
CA ASP A 176 2.46 -11.66 -5.33
C ASP A 176 1.78 -11.71 -6.73
N GLY A 177 1.30 -10.56 -7.19
CA GLY A 177 0.45 -10.47 -8.37
C GLY A 177 -0.99 -10.87 -8.04
N GLU A 178 -1.55 -11.81 -8.79
CA GLU A 178 -2.90 -12.35 -8.60
C GLU A 178 -2.89 -13.82 -8.13
N THR A 179 -1.73 -14.32 -7.66
CA THR A 179 -1.58 -15.75 -7.31
C THR A 179 -2.03 -16.05 -5.89
N PHE A 180 -1.85 -15.13 -4.94
CA PHE A 180 -2.21 -15.25 -3.53
C PHE A 180 -1.56 -16.47 -2.83
N GLU A 181 -0.30 -16.75 -3.15
CA GLU A 181 0.43 -17.92 -2.64
C GLU A 181 1.53 -17.53 -1.65
N THR A 182 2.32 -16.48 -1.96
CA THR A 182 3.51 -16.17 -1.19
C THR A 182 3.88 -14.68 -1.24
N THR A 183 3.86 -14.01 -0.11
CA THR A 183 4.30 -12.62 0.02
C THR A 183 5.53 -12.50 0.92
N PHE A 184 6.35 -11.49 0.67
CA PHE A 184 7.58 -11.24 1.42
C PHE A 184 7.75 -9.77 1.75
N LEU A 185 8.44 -9.52 2.89
CA LEU A 185 8.95 -8.20 3.25
C LEU A 185 10.47 -8.21 3.25
N ILE A 186 11.07 -7.04 3.07
CA ILE A 186 12.52 -6.81 3.18
C ILE A 186 12.78 -5.88 4.36
N ALA A 187 13.66 -6.27 5.27
CA ALA A 187 14.15 -5.46 6.36
C ALA A 187 15.68 -5.57 6.47
N ASN A 188 16.40 -4.53 6.04
CA ASN A 188 17.87 -4.48 6.09
C ASN A 188 18.52 -5.79 5.61
N GLY A 189 18.20 -6.21 4.38
CA GLY A 189 18.74 -7.38 3.71
C GLY A 189 18.20 -8.73 4.15
N LYS A 190 17.26 -8.75 5.06
CA LYS A 190 16.55 -9.97 5.46
C LYS A 190 15.21 -10.03 4.75
N VAL A 191 14.86 -11.22 4.29
CA VAL A 191 13.53 -11.53 3.77
C VAL A 191 12.69 -12.09 4.91
N LEU A 192 11.50 -11.52 5.10
CA LEU A 192 10.57 -11.88 6.18
C LEU A 192 9.25 -12.39 5.61
N ARG A 193 8.59 -13.25 6.36
CA ARG A 193 7.22 -13.74 6.12
C ARG A 193 6.45 -13.70 7.44
N ASN A 194 5.12 -13.69 7.34
CA ASN A 194 4.23 -13.57 8.51
C ASN A 194 4.66 -12.42 9.44
N ALA A 195 5.02 -11.29 8.83
CA ALA A 195 5.68 -10.17 9.49
C ALA A 195 5.06 -8.84 9.09
N ALA A 196 5.35 -7.79 9.85
CA ALA A 196 5.05 -6.42 9.47
C ALA A 196 6.23 -5.49 9.78
N ILE A 197 6.31 -4.41 9.03
CA ILE A 197 7.31 -3.36 9.18
C ILE A 197 6.59 -2.01 9.19
N VAL A 198 6.83 -1.21 10.23
CA VAL A 198 6.43 0.19 10.26
C VAL A 198 7.68 1.06 10.13
N ALA A 199 7.76 1.84 9.05
CA ALA A 199 8.69 2.94 8.96
C ALA A 199 8.07 4.16 9.64
N GLN A 200 8.63 4.57 10.79
CA GLN A 200 8.31 5.82 11.45
C GLN A 200 9.17 6.91 10.83
N ILE A 201 8.57 7.93 10.25
CA ILE A 201 9.28 8.96 9.48
C ILE A 201 8.99 10.34 10.04
N ARG A 202 10.06 11.13 10.26
CA ARG A 202 10.00 12.54 10.61
C ARG A 202 10.67 13.38 9.53
N THR A 203 10.09 14.53 9.18
CA THR A 203 10.53 15.33 8.03
C THR A 203 10.30 16.83 8.22
N ILE A 204 11.10 17.65 7.52
CA ILE A 204 10.85 19.09 7.38
C ILE A 204 9.85 19.41 6.28
N CYS A 205 9.52 18.43 5.43
CA CYS A 205 8.60 18.59 4.31
C CYS A 205 7.16 18.54 4.82
N PRO A 206 6.28 19.49 4.48
CA PRO A 206 4.86 19.35 4.72
C PRO A 206 4.32 18.08 4.09
N ILE A 207 3.41 17.41 4.79
CA ILE A 207 2.81 16.18 4.30
C ILE A 207 1.28 16.22 4.42
N LYS A 208 0.61 15.42 3.58
CA LYS A 208 -0.82 15.14 3.71
C LYS A 208 -1.06 13.66 3.44
N VAL A 209 -1.42 12.91 4.48
CA VAL A 209 -1.90 11.52 4.32
C VAL A 209 -3.35 11.57 3.85
N PHE A 210 -3.70 10.72 2.88
CA PHE A 210 -5.02 10.70 2.26
C PHE A 210 -5.49 9.27 1.98
N LYS A 211 -6.80 9.14 1.81
CA LYS A 211 -7.48 7.96 1.28
C LYS A 211 -8.49 8.43 0.24
N SER A 212 -8.54 7.76 -0.87
CA SER A 212 -9.48 7.98 -1.95
C SER A 212 -10.18 6.67 -2.30
N ASP A 213 -11.50 6.68 -2.35
CA ASP A 213 -12.33 5.61 -2.91
C ASP A 213 -13.40 6.24 -3.82
N HIS A 214 -13.80 5.52 -4.86
CA HIS A 214 -14.75 6.00 -5.85
C HIS A 214 -16.06 5.22 -5.82
N LEU A 215 -16.51 4.82 -4.63
CA LEU A 215 -17.66 3.94 -4.43
C LEU A 215 -18.82 4.66 -3.75
N ILE A 216 -20.04 4.42 -4.24
CA ILE A 216 -21.29 4.92 -3.63
C ILE A 216 -22.13 3.73 -3.18
N PRO A 217 -22.54 3.68 -1.90
CA PRO A 217 -23.48 2.66 -1.42
C PRO A 217 -24.83 2.76 -2.14
N THR A 218 -25.40 1.60 -2.50
CA THR A 218 -26.73 1.49 -3.06
C THR A 218 -27.79 1.20 -1.96
N GLU A 219 -29.05 0.98 -2.35
CA GLU A 219 -30.11 0.55 -1.45
C GLU A 219 -30.10 -0.98 -1.19
N GLN A 220 -29.30 -1.75 -1.94
CA GLN A 220 -29.28 -3.21 -1.84
C GLN A 220 -28.41 -3.66 -0.66
N ARG A 221 -29.03 -4.37 0.28
CA ARG A 221 -28.41 -4.82 1.51
C ARG A 221 -28.52 -6.33 1.66
N MET A 222 -27.49 -6.90 2.25
CA MET A 222 -27.37 -8.31 2.59
C MET A 222 -26.87 -8.42 4.03
N VAL A 223 -27.36 -9.40 4.79
CA VAL A 223 -26.89 -9.65 6.16
C VAL A 223 -26.06 -10.91 6.17
N VAL A 224 -24.85 -10.85 6.72
CA VAL A 224 -24.04 -12.04 7.01
C VAL A 224 -24.72 -12.82 8.13
N THR A 225 -25.26 -13.98 7.83
CA THR A 225 -25.95 -14.84 8.78
C THR A 225 -25.12 -16.02 9.25
N GLY A 226 -23.96 -16.25 8.59
CA GLY A 226 -23.00 -17.25 9.02
C GLY A 226 -21.60 -16.98 8.48
N ALA A 227 -20.60 -16.97 9.38
CA ALA A 227 -19.22 -16.68 9.04
C ALA A 227 -18.22 -17.50 9.88
N TYR A 228 -16.97 -17.59 9.37
CA TYR A 228 -15.78 -18.01 10.10
C TYR A 228 -14.81 -16.81 10.13
N PRO A 229 -14.92 -15.90 11.12
CA PRO A 229 -14.19 -14.62 11.13
C PRO A 229 -12.68 -14.80 11.03
N GLU A 230 -12.09 -15.74 11.78
CA GLU A 230 -10.66 -16.05 11.78
C GLU A 230 -10.11 -16.49 10.40
N GLN A 231 -11.01 -17.02 9.56
CA GLN A 231 -10.69 -17.44 8.19
C GLN A 231 -11.11 -16.41 7.15
N ARG A 232 -11.79 -15.32 7.57
CA ARG A 232 -12.41 -14.33 6.68
C ARG A 232 -13.35 -14.97 5.66
N LEU A 233 -14.06 -16.04 6.06
CA LEU A 233 -15.02 -16.77 5.22
C LEU A 233 -16.45 -16.48 5.66
N VAL A 234 -17.33 -16.26 4.67
CA VAL A 234 -18.77 -16.16 4.85
C VAL A 234 -19.41 -17.32 4.11
N TYR A 235 -20.09 -18.18 4.84
CA TYR A 235 -20.78 -19.33 4.27
C TYR A 235 -22.29 -19.09 4.05
N GLU A 236 -22.88 -18.10 4.75
CA GLU A 236 -24.30 -17.81 4.68
C GLU A 236 -24.58 -16.30 4.69
N ILE A 237 -25.41 -15.84 3.76
CA ILE A 237 -25.92 -14.48 3.63
C ILE A 237 -27.44 -14.55 3.51
N ASN A 238 -28.20 -13.77 4.30
CA ASN A 238 -29.67 -13.77 4.32
C ASN A 238 -30.29 -15.17 4.51
N ALA A 239 -29.61 -16.04 5.29
CA ALA A 239 -29.98 -17.45 5.51
C ALA A 239 -29.93 -18.32 4.22
N GLU A 240 -29.15 -17.96 3.23
CA GLU A 240 -28.89 -18.69 1.99
C GLU A 240 -27.39 -18.87 1.76
N PRO A 241 -26.92 -19.87 0.98
CA PRO A 241 -25.50 -20.04 0.67
C PRO A 241 -24.89 -18.78 0.09
N ALA A 242 -23.77 -18.32 0.65
CA ALA A 242 -23.22 -16.98 0.45
C ALA A 242 -23.00 -16.61 -1.03
N ALA A 243 -22.30 -17.46 -1.80
CA ALA A 243 -22.03 -17.18 -3.22
C ALA A 243 -23.33 -17.12 -4.05
N ARG A 244 -24.30 -17.97 -3.74
CA ARG A 244 -25.60 -17.99 -4.45
C ARG A 244 -26.40 -16.73 -4.17
N GLU A 245 -26.46 -16.32 -2.90
CA GLU A 245 -27.22 -15.12 -2.53
C GLU A 245 -26.57 -13.86 -3.08
N TYR A 246 -25.25 -13.75 -3.01
CA TYR A 246 -24.52 -12.64 -3.64
C TYR A 246 -24.78 -12.57 -5.15
N ALA A 247 -24.65 -13.70 -5.86
CA ALA A 247 -24.97 -13.78 -7.28
C ALA A 247 -26.43 -13.43 -7.60
N ARG A 248 -27.37 -13.89 -6.78
CA ARG A 248 -28.81 -13.58 -6.90
C ARG A 248 -29.05 -12.07 -6.81
N VAL A 249 -28.42 -11.40 -5.85
CA VAL A 249 -28.54 -9.94 -5.67
C VAL A 249 -28.00 -9.19 -6.88
N LEU A 250 -26.93 -9.71 -7.50
CA LEU A 250 -26.34 -9.14 -8.72
C LEU A 250 -27.09 -9.51 -10.01
N GLY A 251 -28.02 -10.45 -9.95
CA GLY A 251 -28.65 -11.01 -11.15
C GLY A 251 -27.70 -11.82 -12.03
N LYS A 252 -26.67 -12.45 -11.43
CA LYS A 252 -25.62 -13.24 -12.11
C LYS A 252 -25.74 -14.73 -11.79
N ASP A 253 -25.02 -15.54 -12.58
CA ASP A 253 -24.86 -16.97 -12.31
C ASP A 253 -23.78 -17.15 -11.22
N PRO A 254 -24.02 -17.91 -10.13
CA PRO A 254 -23.03 -18.20 -9.10
C PRO A 254 -21.74 -18.84 -9.62
N GLU A 255 -21.80 -19.61 -10.68
CA GLU A 255 -20.64 -20.29 -11.30
C GLU A 255 -19.75 -19.30 -12.10
N GLN A 256 -20.20 -18.06 -12.30
CA GLN A 256 -19.49 -17.00 -13.02
C GLN A 256 -18.95 -15.90 -12.10
N LEU A 257 -18.95 -16.14 -10.79
CA LEU A 257 -18.34 -15.21 -9.84
C LEU A 257 -16.81 -15.32 -9.91
N ASP A 258 -16.17 -14.25 -10.31
CA ASP A 258 -14.71 -14.14 -10.46
C ASP A 258 -14.18 -12.83 -9.85
N THR A 259 -12.87 -12.64 -9.87
CA THR A 259 -12.21 -11.44 -9.35
C THR A 259 -12.74 -10.16 -10.02
N PHE A 260 -13.09 -10.22 -11.31
CA PHE A 260 -13.65 -9.09 -12.04
C PHE A 260 -15.05 -8.72 -11.53
N THR A 261 -15.87 -9.73 -11.24
CA THR A 261 -17.20 -9.53 -10.64
C THR A 261 -17.08 -8.84 -9.28
N PHE A 262 -16.14 -9.27 -8.45
CA PHE A 262 -15.93 -8.68 -7.12
C PHE A 262 -15.39 -7.26 -7.19
N ALA A 263 -14.49 -6.97 -8.14
CA ALA A 263 -13.99 -5.62 -8.37
C ALA A 263 -15.10 -4.66 -8.85
N ALA A 264 -15.99 -5.13 -9.73
CA ALA A 264 -17.07 -4.33 -10.31
C ALA A 264 -18.28 -4.14 -9.38
N HIS A 265 -18.49 -5.03 -8.42
CA HIS A 265 -19.66 -5.04 -7.52
C HIS A 265 -19.23 -5.19 -6.05
N PRO A 266 -18.44 -4.25 -5.52
CA PRO A 266 -17.96 -4.33 -4.16
C PRO A 266 -19.09 -4.20 -3.14
N VAL A 267 -18.82 -4.70 -1.93
CA VAL A 267 -19.72 -4.50 -0.79
C VAL A 267 -19.05 -3.61 0.25
N VAL A 268 -19.86 -2.81 0.92
CA VAL A 268 -19.41 -1.91 1.99
C VAL A 268 -20.16 -2.21 3.28
N VAL A 269 -19.51 -1.97 4.41
CA VAL A 269 -20.12 -1.95 5.74
C VAL A 269 -20.13 -0.52 6.26
N ARG A 270 -21.15 -0.16 7.02
CA ARG A 270 -21.22 1.13 7.69
C ARG A 270 -20.63 1.03 9.10
N ILE A 271 -19.61 1.84 9.38
CA ILE A 271 -19.01 1.99 10.70
C ILE A 271 -19.09 3.46 11.09
N GLY A 272 -19.89 3.78 12.10
CA GLY A 272 -20.23 5.15 12.41
C GLY A 272 -20.97 5.84 11.27
N ASP A 273 -20.43 6.95 10.79
CA ASP A 273 -21.00 7.72 9.68
C ASP A 273 -20.34 7.46 8.33
N GLN A 274 -19.39 6.52 8.28
CA GLN A 274 -18.64 6.21 7.06
C GLN A 274 -18.92 4.79 6.57
N HIS A 275 -18.77 4.59 5.26
CA HIS A 275 -18.79 3.28 4.63
C HIS A 275 -17.36 2.81 4.36
N HIS A 276 -17.11 1.54 4.63
CA HIS A 276 -15.81 0.90 4.43
C HIS A 276 -15.99 -0.33 3.57
N VAL A 277 -15.18 -0.45 2.54
CA VAL A 277 -15.23 -1.58 1.63
C VAL A 277 -14.81 -2.85 2.35
N ARG A 278 -15.52 -3.94 2.06
CA ARG A 278 -15.16 -5.31 2.42
C ARG A 278 -15.08 -6.11 1.13
N SER A 279 -13.90 -6.16 0.54
CA SER A 279 -13.73 -6.81 -0.76
C SER A 279 -13.75 -8.32 -0.65
N ILE A 280 -14.48 -8.95 -1.56
CA ILE A 280 -14.45 -10.40 -1.75
C ILE A 280 -13.21 -10.73 -2.58
N GLN A 281 -12.44 -11.73 -2.13
CA GLN A 281 -11.25 -12.24 -2.80
C GLN A 281 -11.60 -13.30 -3.83
N LYS A 282 -12.36 -14.30 -3.40
CA LYS A 282 -12.73 -15.46 -4.23
C LYS A 282 -13.90 -16.23 -3.64
N VAL A 283 -14.45 -17.11 -4.45
CA VAL A 283 -15.34 -18.20 -3.99
C VAL A 283 -14.45 -19.40 -3.63
N ALA A 284 -14.62 -19.94 -2.42
CA ALA A 284 -13.98 -21.19 -2.02
C ALA A 284 -14.67 -22.40 -2.70
N GLU A 285 -14.00 -23.56 -2.73
CA GLU A 285 -14.53 -24.78 -3.39
C GLU A 285 -15.91 -25.23 -2.86
N ASN A 286 -16.20 -24.92 -1.62
CA ASN A 286 -17.50 -25.25 -0.97
C ASN A 286 -18.58 -24.19 -1.18
N GLY A 287 -18.30 -23.10 -1.91
CA GLY A 287 -19.22 -22.01 -2.18
C GLY A 287 -19.20 -20.88 -1.15
N ASP A 288 -18.31 -20.90 -0.18
CA ASP A 288 -18.11 -19.79 0.76
C ASP A 288 -17.43 -18.60 0.06
N LEU A 289 -17.72 -17.39 0.52
CA LEU A 289 -17.04 -16.18 0.06
C LEU A 289 -15.87 -15.86 0.97
N CYS A 290 -14.66 -15.82 0.40
CA CYS A 290 -13.45 -15.41 1.10
C CYS A 290 -13.26 -13.89 0.95
N PHE A 291 -13.01 -13.19 2.06
CA PHE A 291 -12.81 -11.74 2.09
C PHE A 291 -11.34 -11.35 2.31
N PHE A 292 -10.94 -10.20 1.80
CA PHE A 292 -9.61 -9.63 2.07
C PHE A 292 -9.49 -9.05 3.48
N SER A 293 -10.59 -8.58 4.07
CA SER A 293 -10.60 -7.93 5.38
C SER A 293 -11.55 -8.63 6.35
N ALA A 294 -11.47 -8.26 7.63
CA ALA A 294 -12.27 -8.84 8.68
C ALA A 294 -13.77 -8.76 8.37
N ILE A 295 -14.46 -9.87 8.57
CA ILE A 295 -15.89 -10.05 8.36
C ILE A 295 -16.47 -10.89 9.50
N ASP A 296 -17.69 -10.60 9.92
CA ASP A 296 -18.33 -11.30 11.05
C ASP A 296 -19.82 -11.46 10.82
N GLU A 297 -20.41 -12.39 11.55
CA GLU A 297 -21.85 -12.60 11.58
C GLU A 297 -22.59 -11.36 12.12
N GLY A 298 -23.75 -11.07 11.54
CA GLY A 298 -24.53 -9.88 11.87
C GLY A 298 -24.15 -8.61 11.11
N LEU A 299 -23.04 -8.60 10.37
CA LEU A 299 -22.69 -7.45 9.54
C LEU A 299 -23.67 -7.26 8.38
N VAL A 300 -24.05 -6.01 8.15
CA VAL A 300 -24.86 -5.60 7.01
C VAL A 300 -23.95 -5.16 5.88
N LEU A 301 -23.89 -5.98 4.84
CA LEU A 301 -23.20 -5.66 3.60
C LEU A 301 -24.15 -4.87 2.70
N THR A 302 -23.71 -3.70 2.26
CA THR A 302 -24.43 -2.90 1.26
C THR A 302 -23.68 -2.98 -0.06
N LEU A 303 -24.35 -3.32 -1.15
CA LEU A 303 -23.75 -3.28 -2.47
C LEU A 303 -23.35 -1.85 -2.80
N ALA A 304 -22.19 -1.66 -3.39
CA ALA A 304 -21.72 -0.35 -3.83
C ALA A 304 -21.53 -0.32 -5.35
N GLU A 305 -21.68 0.86 -5.92
CA GLU A 305 -21.46 1.14 -7.34
C GLU A 305 -20.27 2.08 -7.51
N PRO A 306 -19.38 1.82 -8.49
CA PRO A 306 -18.26 2.70 -8.75
C PRO A 306 -18.69 3.96 -9.50
N LEU A 307 -18.16 5.10 -9.06
CA LEU A 307 -18.15 6.35 -9.83
C LEU A 307 -17.22 6.23 -11.04
N ASP A 308 -17.21 7.25 -11.89
CA ASP A 308 -16.18 7.40 -12.91
C ASP A 308 -14.80 7.51 -12.23
N MET A 309 -14.03 6.44 -12.30
CA MET A 309 -12.73 6.31 -11.64
C MET A 309 -11.71 7.33 -12.15
N VAL A 310 -11.76 7.65 -13.46
CA VAL A 310 -10.84 8.61 -14.10
C VAL A 310 -11.11 10.02 -13.60
N GLU A 311 -12.37 10.42 -13.62
CA GLU A 311 -12.76 11.76 -13.18
C GLU A 311 -12.58 11.94 -11.68
N HIS A 312 -12.93 10.92 -10.89
CA HIS A 312 -12.73 10.93 -9.44
C HIS A 312 -11.24 11.07 -9.10
N LEU A 313 -10.35 10.27 -9.73
CA LEU A 313 -8.91 10.35 -9.48
C LEU A 313 -8.33 11.72 -9.86
N LYS A 314 -8.80 12.33 -10.97
CA LYS A 314 -8.40 13.70 -11.33
C LYS A 314 -8.75 14.71 -10.24
N GLN A 315 -9.97 14.64 -9.71
CA GLN A 315 -10.43 15.54 -8.66
C GLN A 315 -9.60 15.38 -7.38
N GLU A 316 -9.30 14.14 -6.99
CA GLU A 316 -8.45 13.86 -5.82
C GLU A 316 -7.03 14.43 -6.00
N MET A 317 -6.40 14.22 -7.16
CA MET A 317 -5.07 14.76 -7.44
C MET A 317 -5.07 16.30 -7.48
N GLN A 318 -6.14 16.91 -7.99
CA GLN A 318 -6.32 18.36 -7.94
C GLN A 318 -6.47 18.86 -6.49
N ALA A 319 -7.24 18.17 -5.65
CA ALA A 319 -7.41 18.51 -4.23
C ALA A 319 -6.09 18.42 -3.44
N LEU A 320 -5.21 17.48 -3.80
CA LEU A 320 -3.87 17.40 -3.23
C LEU A 320 -2.95 18.53 -3.72
N SER A 321 -3.24 19.13 -4.86
CA SER A 321 -2.44 20.22 -5.44
C SER A 321 -2.91 21.62 -5.04
N VAL A 322 -3.95 21.73 -4.21
CA VAL A 322 -4.43 23.02 -3.69
C VAL A 322 -3.40 23.60 -2.71
N GLY A 323 -2.88 24.77 -3.04
CA GLY A 323 -1.82 25.43 -2.25
C GLY A 323 -0.40 25.13 -2.71
N GLY A 324 -0.21 24.19 -3.62
CA GLY A 324 1.08 23.80 -4.20
C GLY A 324 1.07 22.34 -4.64
N ALA A 325 1.79 22.04 -5.70
CA ALA A 325 1.91 20.66 -6.17
C ALA A 325 2.81 19.85 -5.22
N PRO A 326 2.46 18.59 -4.88
CA PRO A 326 3.36 17.68 -4.19
C PRO A 326 4.66 17.47 -5.00
N ASP A 327 5.79 17.32 -4.31
CA ASP A 327 7.03 16.84 -4.91
C ASP A 327 6.88 15.38 -5.34
N THR A 328 6.29 14.58 -4.47
CA THR A 328 6.04 13.14 -4.69
C THR A 328 4.82 12.71 -3.90
N ILE A 329 4.09 11.74 -4.43
CA ILE A 329 3.02 11.03 -3.72
C ILE A 329 3.46 9.58 -3.60
N LEU A 330 3.78 9.12 -2.37
CA LEU A 330 3.96 7.70 -2.09
C LEU A 330 2.60 7.07 -1.83
N ALA A 331 2.23 6.05 -2.59
CA ALA A 331 0.88 5.49 -2.55
C ALA A 331 0.84 3.95 -2.52
N CYS A 332 -0.23 3.44 -1.92
CA CYS A 332 -0.66 2.06 -1.94
C CYS A 332 -2.01 2.02 -2.66
N ASP A 333 -2.11 1.29 -3.76
CA ASP A 333 -3.31 1.20 -4.58
C ASP A 333 -3.83 -0.26 -4.56
N CYS A 334 -5.09 -0.45 -4.24
CA CYS A 334 -5.66 -1.79 -4.18
C CYS A 334 -5.56 -2.52 -5.52
N LEU A 335 -5.17 -3.78 -5.49
CA LEU A 335 -5.16 -4.66 -6.67
C LEU A 335 -6.50 -4.62 -7.42
N LEU A 336 -7.62 -4.61 -6.69
CA LEU A 336 -8.95 -4.62 -7.31
C LEU A 336 -9.25 -3.32 -8.08
N ARG A 337 -8.63 -2.19 -7.73
CA ARG A 337 -8.73 -0.96 -8.53
C ARG A 337 -7.98 -1.09 -9.85
N LYS A 338 -6.78 -1.69 -9.83
CA LYS A 338 -6.02 -2.01 -11.05
C LYS A 338 -6.81 -2.96 -11.95
N VAL A 339 -7.38 -4.04 -11.37
CA VAL A 339 -8.24 -5.00 -12.09
C VAL A 339 -9.46 -4.32 -12.71
N GLU A 340 -10.14 -3.42 -11.97
CA GLU A 340 -11.26 -2.63 -12.49
C GLU A 340 -10.83 -1.73 -13.66
N ALA A 341 -9.68 -1.05 -13.53
CA ALA A 341 -9.14 -0.19 -14.57
C ALA A 341 -8.78 -0.96 -15.86
N GLU A 342 -8.27 -2.19 -15.73
CA GLU A 342 -7.98 -3.09 -16.84
C GLU A 342 -9.27 -3.57 -17.52
N GLN A 343 -10.24 -4.03 -16.73
CA GLN A 343 -11.54 -4.50 -17.22
C GLN A 343 -12.29 -3.41 -18.01
N LYS A 344 -12.28 -2.20 -17.47
CA LYS A 344 -12.91 -1.02 -18.11
C LYS A 344 -12.07 -0.43 -19.25
N GLN A 345 -10.88 -0.97 -19.53
CA GLN A 345 -9.92 -0.48 -20.53
C GLN A 345 -9.50 0.98 -20.32
N ILE A 346 -9.44 1.41 -19.06
CA ILE A 346 -9.03 2.77 -18.66
C ILE A 346 -7.66 2.81 -17.97
N LYS A 347 -6.93 1.67 -17.86
CA LYS A 347 -5.61 1.58 -17.21
C LYS A 347 -4.64 2.64 -17.71
N GLY A 348 -4.61 2.92 -19.04
CA GLY A 348 -3.76 3.97 -19.61
C GLY A 348 -4.12 5.36 -19.08
N GLN A 349 -5.42 5.70 -19.02
CA GLN A 349 -5.86 7.01 -18.51
C GLN A 349 -5.54 7.18 -17.02
N ILE A 350 -5.70 6.13 -16.22
CA ILE A 350 -5.33 6.15 -14.80
C ILE A 350 -3.81 6.29 -14.67
N SER A 351 -3.01 5.52 -15.44
CA SER A 351 -1.56 5.61 -15.47
C SER A 351 -1.06 7.03 -15.79
N ASP A 352 -1.65 7.67 -16.80
CA ASP A 352 -1.30 9.06 -17.19
C ASP A 352 -1.55 10.05 -16.04
N ILE A 353 -2.65 9.87 -15.28
CA ILE A 353 -2.96 10.72 -14.13
C ILE A 353 -1.96 10.49 -13.00
N LEU A 354 -1.66 9.23 -12.67
CA LEU A 354 -0.70 8.86 -11.63
C LEU A 354 0.70 9.39 -11.97
N ALA A 355 1.16 9.16 -13.19
CA ALA A 355 2.46 9.63 -13.70
C ALA A 355 2.57 11.17 -13.64
N LYS A 356 1.56 11.88 -14.15
CA LYS A 356 1.51 13.35 -14.14
C LYS A 356 1.61 13.94 -12.74
N ASN A 357 1.04 13.25 -11.74
CA ASN A 357 1.03 13.69 -10.34
C ASN A 357 2.18 13.07 -9.52
N ARG A 358 3.16 12.43 -10.16
CA ARG A 358 4.34 11.83 -9.53
C ARG A 358 3.97 10.84 -8.43
N VAL A 359 2.97 10.01 -8.68
CA VAL A 359 2.57 8.94 -7.79
C VAL A 359 3.49 7.75 -8.00
N VAL A 360 4.11 7.29 -6.92
CA VAL A 360 4.97 6.10 -6.89
C VAL A 360 4.57 5.19 -5.75
N GLY A 361 4.81 3.91 -5.88
CA GLY A 361 4.43 2.93 -4.86
C GLY A 361 4.12 1.57 -5.45
N PHE A 362 3.04 0.95 -4.97
CA PHE A 362 2.72 -0.41 -5.40
C PHE A 362 1.23 -0.74 -5.28
N SER A 363 0.80 -1.74 -6.03
CA SER A 363 -0.51 -2.35 -5.88
C SER A 363 -0.48 -3.39 -4.75
N THR A 364 -1.51 -3.36 -3.90
CA THR A 364 -1.59 -4.06 -2.62
C THR A 364 -2.77 -5.04 -2.57
N TYR A 365 -2.73 -5.98 -1.63
CA TYR A 365 -3.87 -6.83 -1.29
C TYR A 365 -4.89 -6.15 -0.36
N GLY A 366 -4.58 -4.96 0.08
CA GLY A 366 -5.42 -4.11 0.91
C GLY A 366 -4.58 -3.04 1.57
N GLU A 367 -5.19 -1.90 1.82
CA GLU A 367 -4.51 -0.71 2.31
C GLU A 367 -4.76 -0.57 3.81
N GLN A 368 -3.88 0.16 4.48
CA GLN A 368 -4.06 0.53 5.87
C GLN A 368 -4.13 2.06 5.98
N LEU A 369 -5.03 2.53 6.83
CA LEU A 369 -5.15 3.94 7.18
C LEU A 369 -5.47 4.09 8.66
N ASN A 370 -4.53 4.64 9.42
CA ASN A 370 -4.61 4.78 10.88
C ASN A 370 -4.93 3.44 11.56
N SER A 371 -6.11 3.27 12.12
CA SER A 371 -6.56 2.06 12.83
C SER A 371 -7.32 1.06 11.98
N MET A 372 -7.38 1.26 10.66
CA MET A 372 -8.25 0.49 9.80
C MET A 372 -7.49 -0.21 8.67
N HIS A 373 -7.92 -1.42 8.36
CA HIS A 373 -7.64 -2.09 7.09
C HIS A 373 -8.79 -1.81 6.13
N VAL A 374 -8.46 -1.35 4.92
CA VAL A 374 -9.41 -0.92 3.89
C VAL A 374 -9.07 -1.58 2.55
N ASN A 375 -10.07 -1.67 1.67
CA ASN A 375 -9.90 -2.25 0.34
C ASN A 375 -10.48 -1.33 -0.73
N GLN A 376 -10.10 -1.56 -1.99
CA GLN A 376 -10.51 -0.78 -3.16
C GLN A 376 -10.30 0.72 -2.98
N THR A 377 -9.22 1.08 -2.31
CA THR A 377 -8.83 2.46 -2.07
C THR A 377 -7.46 2.75 -2.68
N LEU A 378 -7.18 4.02 -2.90
CA LEU A 378 -5.85 4.57 -3.06
C LEU A 378 -5.52 5.32 -1.78
N THR A 379 -4.58 4.81 -0.99
CA THR A 379 -4.06 5.51 0.20
C THR A 379 -2.65 6.00 -0.07
N GLY A 380 -2.25 7.06 0.60
CA GLY A 380 -0.89 7.56 0.40
C GLY A 380 -0.54 8.77 1.25
N VAL A 381 0.68 9.24 1.05
CA VAL A 381 1.17 10.50 1.57
C VAL A 381 1.65 11.39 0.42
N ALA A 382 1.06 12.56 0.31
CA ALA A 382 1.57 13.64 -0.54
C ALA A 382 2.63 14.40 0.26
N ILE A 383 3.83 14.53 -0.31
CA ILE A 383 5.00 15.19 0.28
C ILE A 383 5.24 16.47 -0.51
N TYR A 384 5.29 17.60 0.18
CA TYR A 384 5.44 18.92 -0.43
C TYR A 384 6.85 19.47 -0.19
N PRO A 385 7.34 20.36 -1.07
CA PRO A 385 8.57 21.09 -0.80
C PRO A 385 8.49 21.82 0.55
N PRO A 386 9.60 21.84 1.33
CA PRO A 386 9.63 22.59 2.58
C PRO A 386 9.36 24.07 2.29
N GLU A 387 8.58 24.70 3.14
CA GLU A 387 8.36 26.14 3.06
C GLU A 387 9.73 26.84 3.22
N HIS A 388 10.05 27.72 2.29
CA HIS A 388 11.25 28.54 2.43
C HIS A 388 11.08 29.36 3.71
N SER A 389 11.81 28.99 4.76
CA SER A 389 11.88 29.80 5.99
C SER A 389 12.39 31.19 5.61
N THR A 390 11.51 32.12 5.32
CA THR A 390 11.78 33.55 5.39
C THR A 390 11.89 33.93 6.87
N LYS A 391 12.87 33.37 7.58
CA LYS A 391 13.39 34.01 8.77
C LYS A 391 14.15 35.23 8.30
N THR A 392 13.43 36.33 8.04
CA THR A 392 14.00 37.68 8.07
C THR A 392 14.58 37.86 9.47
N GLY A 393 15.90 38.04 9.53
CA GLY A 393 16.68 38.31 10.73
C GLY A 393 16.29 39.64 11.42
#